data_3fb4dee267a9d30f84224b92dda5167e
#
_entry.id   3fb4dee267a9d30f84224b92dda5167e
#
_cell.length_a   1.000
_cell.length_b   1.000
_cell.length_c   1.000
_cell.angle_alpha   90.00
_cell.angle_beta   90.00
_cell.angle_gamma   90.00
#
_symmetry.space_group_name_H-M   'P 1'
#
loop_
_entity.id
_entity.type
_entity.pdbx_description
1 polymer ?
#
loop_
_entity_poly.entity_id
_entity_poly.type
_entity_poly.pdbx_seq_one_letter_code
_entity_poly.pdbx_strand_id
1 'polypeptide(L)'
;MNDNWLKQTVDKPLYDNLLWGRPENKLQAGKVLVIGGNINSFAKTVNSYQLLISAGIGQVTILLPRPIFKVIGQISTDLIFCPSTDSGSFNSQSLDNFIDYTSSADGIFLSGELSNNSETLVVIEKLISRVTKPIILSDDSIDLALHLDDNLLNRNNMIYVGNLDKFQKLFSKLKSTDAITSNISLSDLVRVMQTFSQKNLVSLVTIHNDYVIVASRGQVSTTLIDKPENRDIFKLVHHCVCWIIQNPETKFQALSCSAITYQTI
;
A
#
# COMPACT_ATOMS: atom_id res chain seq x y z
N MET A 1 1.40 -31.12 -4.66
CA MET A 1 0.64 -29.88 -4.70
C MET A 1 1.36 -28.90 -3.79
N ASN A 2 1.44 -27.63 -4.16
CA ASN A 2 2.17 -26.65 -3.33
C ASN A 2 1.23 -26.25 -2.20
N ASP A 3 1.39 -26.80 -1.00
CA ASP A 3 0.50 -26.61 0.16
C ASP A 3 0.34 -25.12 0.60
N ASN A 4 1.17 -24.24 0.04
CA ASN A 4 1.19 -22.82 0.35
C ASN A 4 0.51 -21.93 -0.71
N TRP A 5 -0.13 -22.51 -1.75
CA TRP A 5 -0.94 -21.80 -2.73
C TRP A 5 -2.42 -22.01 -2.44
N LEU A 6 -3.05 -21.02 -1.89
CA LEU A 6 -4.47 -21.01 -1.52
C LEU A 6 -5.29 -20.30 -2.62
N LYS A 7 -6.51 -20.79 -2.89
CA LYS A 7 -7.40 -20.21 -3.90
C LYS A 7 -8.72 -19.84 -3.26
N GLN A 8 -9.24 -18.67 -3.64
CA GLN A 8 -10.54 -18.21 -3.16
C GLN A 8 -11.32 -17.50 -4.28
N THR A 9 -12.61 -17.36 -4.04
CA THR A 9 -13.55 -16.55 -4.81
C THR A 9 -14.38 -15.71 -3.86
N VAL A 10 -15.13 -14.73 -4.36
CA VAL A 10 -16.03 -13.92 -3.52
C VAL A 10 -17.03 -14.81 -2.75
N ASP A 11 -17.55 -15.87 -3.41
CA ASP A 11 -18.52 -16.79 -2.79
C ASP A 11 -17.90 -17.84 -1.85
N LYS A 12 -16.56 -18.03 -1.94
CA LYS A 12 -15.82 -19.01 -1.12
C LYS A 12 -14.52 -18.39 -0.61
N PRO A 13 -14.61 -17.47 0.34
CA PRO A 13 -13.44 -16.83 0.94
C PRO A 13 -12.67 -17.81 1.83
N LEU A 14 -11.36 -17.57 1.98
CA LEU A 14 -10.47 -18.38 2.84
C LEU A 14 -10.66 -18.09 4.32
N TYR A 15 -11.09 -16.88 4.66
CA TYR A 15 -11.09 -16.38 6.05
C TYR A 15 -12.42 -15.71 6.40
N ASP A 16 -13.53 -16.47 6.34
CA ASP A 16 -14.89 -16.00 6.65
C ASP A 16 -14.98 -15.31 8.02
N ASN A 17 -14.39 -15.93 9.03
CA ASN A 17 -14.44 -15.38 10.39
C ASN A 17 -13.82 -13.99 10.48
N LEU A 18 -12.75 -13.73 9.70
CA LEU A 18 -12.12 -12.43 9.67
C LEU A 18 -12.98 -11.41 8.91
N LEU A 19 -13.64 -11.83 7.83
CA LEU A 19 -14.56 -10.99 7.07
C LEU A 19 -15.74 -10.52 7.90
N TRP A 20 -16.31 -11.40 8.74
CA TRP A 20 -17.41 -11.07 9.64
C TRP A 20 -16.96 -10.29 10.89
N GLY A 21 -15.71 -10.43 11.29
CA GLY A 21 -15.14 -9.77 12.48
C GLY A 21 -14.69 -8.31 12.28
N ARG A 22 -15.14 -7.64 11.22
CA ARG A 22 -14.77 -6.23 10.96
C ARG A 22 -15.32 -5.29 12.03
N PRO A 23 -14.55 -4.24 12.40
CA PRO A 23 -15.02 -3.24 13.34
C PRO A 23 -16.30 -2.54 12.83
N GLU A 24 -17.36 -2.55 13.62
CA GLU A 24 -18.60 -1.81 13.34
C GLU A 24 -18.49 -0.34 13.76
N ASN A 25 -17.62 -0.06 14.74
CA ASN A 25 -17.43 1.29 15.27
C ASN A 25 -16.23 1.97 14.61
N LYS A 26 -16.45 3.19 14.10
CA LYS A 26 -15.38 4.02 13.50
C LYS A 26 -14.17 4.22 14.41
N LEU A 27 -14.37 4.32 15.73
CA LEU A 27 -13.26 4.51 16.69
C LEU A 27 -12.34 3.29 16.76
N GLN A 28 -12.85 2.11 16.45
CA GLN A 28 -12.11 0.84 16.43
C GLN A 28 -11.62 0.46 15.03
N ALA A 29 -12.08 1.19 14.01
CA ALA A 29 -11.78 0.89 12.61
C ALA A 29 -10.41 1.40 12.13
N GLY A 30 -9.58 1.89 13.06
CA GLY A 30 -8.20 2.29 12.83
C GLY A 30 -8.03 3.67 12.22
N LYS A 31 -6.80 4.18 12.31
CA LYS A 31 -6.38 5.51 11.84
C LYS A 31 -5.24 5.38 10.84
N VAL A 32 -5.39 5.97 9.67
CA VAL A 32 -4.36 5.97 8.64
C VAL A 32 -3.81 7.37 8.39
N LEU A 33 -2.49 7.45 8.26
CA LEU A 33 -1.79 8.59 7.73
C LEU A 33 -1.47 8.36 6.27
N VAL A 34 -2.03 9.18 5.39
CA VAL A 34 -1.72 9.19 3.96
C VAL A 34 -0.68 10.27 3.68
N ILE A 35 0.38 9.93 2.99
CA ILE A 35 1.43 10.87 2.56
C ILE A 35 1.58 10.76 1.07
N GLY A 36 1.45 11.87 0.35
CA GLY A 36 1.58 11.87 -1.10
C GLY A 36 1.35 13.24 -1.72
N GLY A 37 1.35 13.26 -3.03
CA GLY A 37 1.11 14.47 -3.81
C GLY A 37 2.33 15.38 -3.98
N ASN A 38 2.31 16.13 -5.07
CA ASN A 38 3.13 17.29 -5.37
C ASN A 38 2.27 18.32 -6.11
N ILE A 39 2.78 19.53 -6.32
CA ILE A 39 1.99 20.61 -6.94
C ILE A 39 1.44 20.26 -8.33
N ASN A 40 2.08 19.38 -9.05
CA ASN A 40 1.68 18.97 -10.41
C ASN A 40 0.76 17.73 -10.42
N SER A 41 0.73 16.95 -9.34
CA SER A 41 -0.06 15.72 -9.23
C SER A 41 -0.37 15.43 -7.76
N PHE A 42 -1.64 15.46 -7.40
CA PHE A 42 -2.13 15.22 -6.02
C PHE A 42 -3.56 14.66 -5.98
N ALA A 43 -4.20 14.53 -7.12
CA ALA A 43 -5.61 14.16 -7.19
C ALA A 43 -5.86 12.74 -6.63
N LYS A 44 -5.00 11.77 -6.94
CA LYS A 44 -5.11 10.41 -6.39
C LYS A 44 -4.95 10.41 -4.88
N THR A 45 -3.98 11.19 -4.36
CA THR A 45 -3.73 11.30 -2.93
C THR A 45 -4.95 11.87 -2.20
N VAL A 46 -5.56 12.94 -2.73
CA VAL A 46 -6.77 13.53 -2.13
C VAL A 46 -7.97 12.58 -2.24
N ASN A 47 -8.15 11.90 -3.39
CA ASN A 47 -9.23 10.93 -3.59
C ASN A 47 -9.10 9.71 -2.67
N SER A 48 -7.89 9.40 -2.17
CA SER A 48 -7.67 8.33 -1.20
C SER A 48 -8.50 8.51 0.07
N TYR A 49 -8.88 9.74 0.44
CA TYR A 49 -9.75 10.00 1.59
C TYR A 49 -11.07 9.24 1.47
N GLN A 50 -11.81 9.48 0.37
CA GLN A 50 -13.11 8.86 0.15
C GLN A 50 -13.01 7.33 0.02
N LEU A 51 -12.00 6.85 -0.70
CA LEU A 51 -11.81 5.41 -0.91
C LEU A 51 -11.46 4.68 0.39
N LEU A 52 -10.66 5.28 1.27
CA LEU A 52 -10.33 4.71 2.57
C LEU A 52 -11.54 4.68 3.52
N ILE A 53 -12.31 5.77 3.55
CA ILE A 53 -13.56 5.81 4.33
C ILE A 53 -14.55 4.74 3.81
N SER A 54 -14.71 4.63 2.48
CA SER A 54 -15.56 3.60 1.87
C SER A 54 -15.06 2.18 2.14
N ALA A 55 -13.74 1.97 2.18
CA ALA A 55 -13.15 0.70 2.56
C ALA A 55 -13.32 0.36 4.04
N GLY A 56 -13.72 1.32 4.89
CA GLY A 56 -14.05 1.12 6.30
C GLY A 56 -12.99 1.56 7.30
N ILE A 57 -12.08 2.47 6.94
CA ILE A 57 -11.16 3.12 7.89
C ILE A 57 -11.94 4.12 8.76
N GLY A 58 -11.60 4.15 10.05
CA GLY A 58 -12.25 5.04 11.02
C GLY A 58 -11.84 6.50 10.91
N GLN A 59 -10.55 6.76 10.69
CA GLN A 59 -9.99 8.11 10.55
C GLN A 59 -8.89 8.13 9.50
N VAL A 60 -8.92 9.15 8.64
CA VAL A 60 -7.91 9.40 7.60
C VAL A 60 -7.33 10.79 7.82
N THR A 61 -6.01 10.90 7.84
CA THR A 61 -5.30 12.18 7.80
C THR A 61 -4.40 12.18 6.58
N ILE A 62 -4.41 13.25 5.78
CA ILE A 62 -3.62 13.35 4.55
C ILE A 62 -2.60 14.47 4.69
N LEU A 63 -1.33 14.17 4.47
CA LEU A 63 -0.26 15.16 4.38
C LEU A 63 0.03 15.48 2.92
N LEU A 64 -0.03 16.78 2.59
CA LEU A 64 0.21 17.33 1.26
C LEU A 64 1.27 18.44 1.32
N PRO A 65 2.07 18.67 0.27
CA PRO A 65 2.92 19.84 0.17
C PRO A 65 2.12 21.15 0.19
N ARG A 66 2.63 22.16 0.91
CA ARG A 66 1.95 23.45 1.13
C ARG A 66 1.42 24.16 -0.12
N PRO A 67 2.10 24.17 -1.28
CA PRO A 67 1.60 24.86 -2.48
C PRO A 67 0.24 24.36 -2.96
N ILE A 68 -0.11 23.10 -2.68
CA ILE A 68 -1.40 22.53 -3.04
C ILE A 68 -2.56 23.27 -2.36
N PHE A 69 -2.34 23.84 -1.15
CA PHE A 69 -3.33 24.68 -0.48
C PHE A 69 -3.85 25.83 -1.36
N LYS A 70 -2.98 26.43 -2.19
CA LYS A 70 -3.39 27.51 -3.10
C LYS A 70 -4.34 27.03 -4.21
N VAL A 71 -4.33 25.73 -4.49
CA VAL A 71 -5.14 25.14 -5.57
C VAL A 71 -6.51 24.68 -5.05
N ILE A 72 -6.52 23.99 -3.91
CA ILE A 72 -7.75 23.36 -3.38
C ILE A 72 -8.32 24.04 -2.14
N GLY A 73 -7.57 24.94 -1.49
CA GLY A 73 -7.98 25.56 -0.22
C GLY A 73 -8.06 24.57 0.94
N GLN A 74 -8.63 25.01 2.05
CA GLN A 74 -8.87 24.16 3.22
C GLN A 74 -10.27 23.53 3.13
N ILE A 75 -10.38 22.45 2.35
CA ILE A 75 -11.65 21.74 2.15
C ILE A 75 -12.00 20.76 3.29
N SER A 76 -11.03 20.39 4.13
CA SER A 76 -11.21 19.51 5.30
C SER A 76 -10.11 19.78 6.33
N THR A 77 -10.43 19.57 7.61
CA THR A 77 -9.44 19.58 8.71
C THR A 77 -8.49 18.38 8.69
N ASP A 78 -8.84 17.35 7.93
CA ASP A 78 -8.04 16.14 7.78
C ASP A 78 -6.92 16.27 6.73
N LEU A 79 -6.92 17.40 5.98
CA LEU A 79 -5.85 17.76 5.04
C LEU A 79 -4.86 18.70 5.71
N ILE A 80 -3.63 18.23 5.86
CA ILE A 80 -2.54 18.96 6.51
C ILE A 80 -1.51 19.34 5.44
N PHE A 81 -1.16 20.61 5.40
CA PHE A 81 -0.22 21.16 4.43
C PHE A 81 1.16 21.36 5.04
N CYS A 82 2.11 20.51 4.65
CA CYS A 82 3.47 20.46 5.17
C CYS A 82 4.42 21.41 4.41
N PRO A 83 5.55 21.79 5.02
CA PRO A 83 6.61 22.53 4.35
C PRO A 83 7.03 21.88 3.03
N SER A 84 7.44 22.68 2.05
CA SER A 84 7.71 22.21 0.70
C SER A 84 8.92 22.88 0.08
N THR A 85 9.49 22.25 -0.93
CA THR A 85 10.46 22.86 -1.83
C THR A 85 9.80 23.91 -2.72
N ASP A 86 10.58 24.74 -3.38
CA ASP A 86 10.08 25.69 -4.39
C ASP A 86 9.41 24.98 -5.58
N SER A 87 9.83 23.74 -5.88
CA SER A 87 9.22 22.89 -6.91
C SER A 87 7.90 22.24 -6.47
N GLY A 88 7.44 22.49 -5.24
CA GLY A 88 6.15 22.01 -4.75
C GLY A 88 6.11 20.56 -4.31
N SER A 89 7.24 20.00 -3.91
CA SER A 89 7.37 18.67 -3.29
C SER A 89 7.69 18.82 -1.80
N PHE A 90 7.63 17.75 -1.01
CA PHE A 90 8.03 17.81 0.41
C PHE A 90 9.51 18.15 0.55
N ASN A 91 9.86 18.99 1.53
CA ASN A 91 11.23 19.31 1.89
C ASN A 91 11.62 18.71 3.26
N SER A 92 12.87 18.91 3.68
CA SER A 92 13.41 18.34 4.92
C SER A 92 12.64 18.72 6.19
N GLN A 93 12.00 19.91 6.23
CA GLN A 93 11.21 20.38 7.35
C GLN A 93 9.87 19.63 7.51
N SER A 94 9.41 18.93 6.47
CA SER A 94 8.20 18.11 6.54
C SER A 94 8.35 16.89 7.45
N LEU A 95 9.59 16.50 7.80
CA LEU A 95 9.84 15.33 8.63
C LEU A 95 9.17 15.42 10.00
N ASP A 96 9.18 16.61 10.62
CA ASP A 96 8.56 16.81 11.94
C ASP A 96 7.06 16.55 11.85
N ASN A 97 6.39 17.10 10.83
CA ASN A 97 4.97 16.81 10.59
C ASN A 97 4.74 15.30 10.37
N PHE A 98 5.59 14.64 9.58
CA PHE A 98 5.44 13.21 9.31
C PHE A 98 5.53 12.39 10.60
N ILE A 99 6.49 12.68 11.47
CA ILE A 99 6.68 11.97 12.75
C ILE A 99 5.52 12.26 13.70
N ASP A 100 5.10 13.51 13.84
CA ASP A 100 4.02 13.91 14.74
C ASP A 100 2.70 13.21 14.38
N TYR A 101 2.30 13.24 13.10
CA TYR A 101 1.07 12.58 12.66
C TYR A 101 1.18 11.05 12.65
N THR A 102 2.38 10.50 12.42
CA THR A 102 2.60 9.06 12.54
C THR A 102 2.37 8.56 13.97
N SER A 103 2.66 9.36 14.98
CA SER A 103 2.48 8.95 16.39
C SER A 103 1.04 8.55 16.69
N SER A 104 0.06 9.26 16.13
CA SER A 104 -1.38 9.07 16.33
C SER A 104 -2.05 8.10 15.34
N ALA A 105 -1.37 7.73 14.25
CA ALA A 105 -1.88 6.79 13.25
C ALA A 105 -1.53 5.33 13.61
N ASP A 106 -2.31 4.37 13.12
CA ASP A 106 -2.05 2.94 13.26
C ASP A 106 -1.20 2.38 12.11
N GLY A 107 -1.13 3.10 10.98
CA GLY A 107 -0.28 2.78 9.85
C GLY A 107 -0.16 3.95 8.87
N ILE A 108 0.76 3.80 7.90
CA ILE A 108 1.09 4.82 6.90
C ILE A 108 0.78 4.27 5.51
N PHE A 109 0.14 5.09 4.71
CA PHE A 109 -0.05 4.85 3.28
C PHE A 109 0.73 5.90 2.47
N LEU A 110 1.79 5.47 1.78
CA LEU A 110 2.50 6.26 0.79
C LEU A 110 1.76 6.10 -0.54
N SER A 111 0.86 7.03 -0.83
CA SER A 111 -0.14 6.89 -1.91
C SER A 111 0.40 7.14 -3.31
N GLY A 112 1.64 7.65 -3.42
CA GLY A 112 2.24 8.06 -4.68
C GLY A 112 2.11 9.56 -4.95
N GLU A 113 2.32 9.96 -6.23
CA GLU A 113 2.38 11.38 -6.66
C GLU A 113 3.49 12.18 -5.93
N LEU A 114 4.52 11.48 -5.40
CA LEU A 114 5.56 12.05 -4.55
C LEU A 114 6.67 12.80 -5.32
N SER A 115 6.69 12.71 -6.65
CA SER A 115 7.76 13.18 -7.53
C SER A 115 9.15 12.56 -7.26
N ASN A 116 10.09 12.70 -8.22
CA ASN A 116 11.48 12.26 -8.06
C ASN A 116 12.38 13.36 -7.45
N ASN A 117 11.90 14.00 -6.39
CA ASN A 117 12.66 15.05 -5.71
C ASN A 117 13.57 14.43 -4.63
N SER A 118 14.85 14.80 -4.62
CA SER A 118 15.84 14.25 -3.69
C SER A 118 15.56 14.60 -2.23
N GLU A 119 15.01 15.78 -1.92
CA GLU A 119 14.64 16.14 -0.56
C GLU A 119 13.48 15.29 -0.07
N THR A 120 12.47 15.08 -0.92
CA THR A 120 11.34 14.17 -0.62
C THR A 120 11.84 12.76 -0.34
N LEU A 121 12.78 12.24 -1.14
CA LEU A 121 13.38 10.93 -0.92
C LEU A 121 14.04 10.84 0.46
N VAL A 122 14.86 11.82 0.83
CA VAL A 122 15.53 11.86 2.14
C VAL A 122 14.53 11.91 3.30
N VAL A 123 13.44 12.64 3.15
CA VAL A 123 12.40 12.71 4.19
C VAL A 123 11.67 11.38 4.34
N ILE A 124 11.31 10.73 3.22
CA ILE A 124 10.66 9.40 3.22
C ILE A 124 11.61 8.35 3.81
N GLU A 125 12.89 8.37 3.46
CA GLU A 125 13.91 7.48 4.03
C GLU A 125 13.97 7.61 5.56
N LYS A 126 14.07 8.84 6.07
CA LYS A 126 14.09 9.10 7.51
C LYS A 126 12.79 8.70 8.21
N LEU A 127 11.65 8.85 7.55
CA LEU A 127 10.36 8.37 8.07
C LEU A 127 10.38 6.84 8.17
N ILE A 128 10.66 6.15 7.06
CA ILE A 128 10.66 4.68 7.01
C ILE A 128 11.65 4.11 8.04
N SER A 129 12.83 4.69 8.22
CA SER A 129 13.83 4.20 9.17
C SER A 129 13.37 4.24 10.63
N ARG A 130 12.47 5.15 10.98
CA ARG A 130 12.00 5.37 12.37
C ARG A 130 10.69 4.67 12.71
N VAL A 131 9.91 4.28 11.69
CA VAL A 131 8.56 3.74 11.88
C VAL A 131 8.57 2.23 11.93
N THR A 132 7.85 1.66 12.92
CA THR A 132 7.62 0.22 13.06
C THR A 132 6.19 -0.21 12.68
N LYS A 133 5.27 0.75 12.61
CA LYS A 133 3.88 0.54 12.17
C LYS A 133 3.85 0.08 10.71
N PRO A 134 2.77 -0.56 10.23
CA PRO A 134 2.63 -0.93 8.82
C PRO A 134 2.82 0.27 7.88
N ILE A 135 3.58 0.07 6.82
CA ILE A 135 3.79 1.05 5.74
C ILE A 135 3.38 0.39 4.44
N ILE A 136 2.35 0.95 3.81
CA ILE A 136 1.83 0.48 2.53
C ILE A 136 2.31 1.44 1.44
N LEU A 137 2.89 0.89 0.39
CA LEU A 137 3.36 1.65 -0.77
C LEU A 137 2.59 1.24 -2.02
N SER A 138 2.25 2.22 -2.83
CA SER A 138 1.64 1.97 -4.13
C SER A 138 2.12 2.97 -5.19
N ASP A 139 1.91 2.60 -6.45
CA ASP A 139 2.21 3.43 -7.61
C ASP A 139 3.68 3.90 -7.64
N ASP A 140 3.94 5.19 -7.85
CA ASP A 140 5.29 5.77 -7.91
C ASP A 140 5.98 5.88 -6.54
N SER A 141 5.26 5.71 -5.42
CA SER A 141 5.92 5.57 -4.12
C SER A 141 6.80 4.31 -4.04
N ILE A 142 6.46 3.26 -4.80
CA ILE A 142 7.31 2.08 -4.94
C ILE A 142 8.59 2.47 -5.69
N ASP A 143 8.49 3.19 -6.82
CA ASP A 143 9.67 3.64 -7.59
C ASP A 143 10.57 4.53 -6.73
N LEU A 144 10.01 5.46 -5.96
CA LEU A 144 10.76 6.29 -5.04
C LEU A 144 11.51 5.44 -4.00
N ALA A 145 10.82 4.45 -3.42
CA ALA A 145 11.41 3.56 -2.41
C ALA A 145 12.58 2.74 -2.96
N LEU A 146 12.61 2.40 -4.27
CA LEU A 146 13.74 1.66 -4.87
C LEU A 146 15.09 2.40 -4.78
N HIS A 147 15.11 3.68 -4.49
CA HIS A 147 16.33 4.45 -4.22
C HIS A 147 16.84 4.31 -2.78
N LEU A 148 16.07 3.70 -1.88
CA LEU A 148 16.46 3.47 -0.49
C LEU A 148 17.40 2.26 -0.35
N ASP A 149 17.98 2.14 0.86
CA ASP A 149 18.77 0.96 1.22
C ASP A 149 17.93 -0.32 1.25
N ASP A 150 18.52 -1.44 0.83
CA ASP A 150 17.86 -2.75 0.76
C ASP A 150 17.28 -3.17 2.12
N ASN A 151 17.93 -2.83 3.23
CA ASN A 151 17.48 -3.11 4.59
C ASN A 151 16.19 -2.35 4.95
N LEU A 152 15.98 -1.16 4.39
CA LEU A 152 14.74 -0.39 4.59
C LEU A 152 13.60 -0.93 3.73
N LEU A 153 13.91 -1.41 2.53
CA LEU A 153 12.94 -2.02 1.63
C LEU A 153 12.47 -3.38 2.12
N ASN A 154 13.35 -4.14 2.77
CA ASN A 154 13.10 -5.53 3.18
C ASN A 154 12.75 -5.63 4.66
N ARG A 155 11.71 -4.92 5.10
CA ARG A 155 11.23 -4.94 6.49
C ARG A 155 9.85 -5.60 6.59
N ASN A 156 9.61 -6.27 7.70
CA ASN A 156 8.34 -6.97 7.94
C ASN A 156 7.09 -6.07 7.94
N ASN A 157 7.26 -4.77 8.20
CA ASN A 157 6.17 -3.80 8.18
C ASN A 157 5.93 -3.16 6.80
N MET A 158 6.68 -3.54 5.75
CA MET A 158 6.53 -3.04 4.39
C MET A 158 5.56 -3.90 3.59
N ILE A 159 4.57 -3.25 3.00
CA ILE A 159 3.56 -3.87 2.14
C ILE A 159 3.57 -3.13 0.80
N TYR A 160 3.80 -3.86 -0.28
CA TYR A 160 3.83 -3.32 -1.64
C TYR A 160 2.59 -3.75 -2.40
N VAL A 161 1.82 -2.78 -2.88
CA VAL A 161 0.63 -3.01 -3.72
C VAL A 161 0.84 -2.33 -5.06
N GLY A 162 1.04 -3.10 -6.11
CA GLY A 162 1.41 -2.51 -7.41
C GLY A 162 1.33 -3.49 -8.57
N ASN A 163 1.53 -2.96 -9.76
CA ASN A 163 1.58 -3.73 -10.99
C ASN A 163 2.89 -4.52 -11.11
N LEU A 164 2.95 -5.49 -12.03
CA LEU A 164 4.11 -6.37 -12.20
C LEU A 164 5.40 -5.63 -12.56
N ASP A 165 5.32 -4.51 -13.29
CA ASP A 165 6.48 -3.68 -13.62
C ASP A 165 7.17 -3.12 -12.36
N LYS A 166 6.40 -2.74 -11.34
CA LYS A 166 6.94 -2.31 -10.05
C LYS A 166 7.64 -3.46 -9.33
N PHE A 167 7.05 -4.65 -9.40
CA PHE A 167 7.63 -5.84 -8.77
C PHE A 167 8.87 -6.35 -9.51
N GLN A 168 8.94 -6.26 -10.84
CA GLN A 168 10.16 -6.53 -11.58
C GLN A 168 11.35 -5.70 -11.05
N LYS A 169 11.12 -4.40 -10.86
CA LYS A 169 12.14 -3.49 -10.31
C LYS A 169 12.50 -3.83 -8.87
N LEU A 170 11.49 -4.07 -8.00
CA LEU A 170 11.69 -4.44 -6.60
C LEU A 170 12.49 -5.76 -6.48
N PHE A 171 12.15 -6.76 -7.28
CA PHE A 171 12.84 -8.05 -7.30
C PHE A 171 14.29 -7.91 -7.74
N SER A 172 14.52 -7.12 -8.78
CA SER A 172 15.89 -6.80 -9.25
C SER A 172 16.68 -6.08 -8.15
N LYS A 173 16.09 -5.08 -7.49
CA LYS A 173 16.71 -4.32 -6.40
C LYS A 173 17.08 -5.21 -5.22
N LEU A 174 16.20 -6.12 -4.80
CA LEU A 174 16.44 -7.07 -3.71
C LEU A 174 17.12 -8.37 -4.18
N LYS A 175 17.75 -8.35 -5.36
CA LYS A 175 18.61 -9.42 -5.91
C LYS A 175 17.91 -10.78 -5.97
N SER A 176 16.63 -10.79 -6.36
CA SER A 176 15.92 -12.04 -6.62
C SER A 176 16.54 -12.77 -7.82
N THR A 177 16.66 -14.08 -7.70
CA THR A 177 17.09 -14.95 -8.81
C THR A 177 15.96 -15.22 -9.83
N ASP A 178 14.71 -15.05 -9.41
CA ASP A 178 13.54 -15.26 -10.24
C ASP A 178 13.13 -13.95 -10.92
N ALA A 179 12.90 -13.99 -12.22
CA ALA A 179 12.46 -12.84 -13.01
C ALA A 179 10.94 -12.89 -13.25
N ILE A 180 10.31 -11.73 -13.21
CA ILE A 180 8.92 -11.53 -13.66
C ILE A 180 8.99 -11.04 -15.12
N THR A 181 8.32 -11.71 -16.03
CA THR A 181 8.18 -11.29 -17.44
C THR A 181 6.76 -10.80 -17.72
N SER A 182 6.57 -9.99 -18.75
CA SER A 182 5.25 -9.43 -19.10
C SER A 182 4.19 -10.51 -19.39
N ASN A 183 4.62 -11.66 -19.91
CA ASN A 183 3.75 -12.78 -20.30
C ASN A 183 3.88 -13.98 -19.33
N ILE A 184 4.24 -13.73 -18.09
CA ILE A 184 4.37 -14.79 -17.08
C ILE A 184 3.05 -15.53 -16.86
N SER A 185 3.07 -16.86 -16.78
CA SER A 185 1.87 -17.62 -16.43
C SER A 185 1.47 -17.40 -14.97
N LEU A 186 0.18 -17.59 -14.64
CA LEU A 186 -0.28 -17.48 -13.26
C LEU A 186 0.49 -18.41 -12.32
N SER A 187 0.74 -19.66 -12.74
CA SER A 187 1.46 -20.64 -11.92
C SER A 187 2.91 -20.26 -11.67
N ASP A 188 3.59 -19.72 -12.67
CA ASP A 188 4.96 -19.24 -12.52
C ASP A 188 5.02 -18.01 -11.67
N LEU A 189 4.10 -17.04 -11.84
CA LEU A 189 4.02 -15.84 -11.02
C LEU A 189 3.79 -16.19 -9.56
N VAL A 190 2.86 -17.11 -9.25
CA VAL A 190 2.63 -17.60 -7.88
C VAL A 190 3.90 -18.20 -7.31
N ARG A 191 4.61 -19.06 -8.05
CA ARG A 191 5.88 -19.66 -7.60
C ARG A 191 6.94 -18.60 -7.32
N VAL A 192 7.08 -17.63 -8.20
CA VAL A 192 8.06 -16.54 -8.08
C VAL A 192 7.75 -15.65 -6.87
N MET A 193 6.49 -15.23 -6.69
CA MET A 193 6.05 -14.43 -5.56
C MET A 193 6.17 -15.19 -4.24
N GLN A 194 5.89 -16.50 -4.24
CA GLN A 194 6.07 -17.37 -3.09
C GLN A 194 7.54 -17.42 -2.66
N THR A 195 8.44 -17.75 -3.59
CA THR A 195 9.88 -17.80 -3.34
C THR A 195 10.41 -16.47 -2.84
N PHE A 196 9.99 -15.37 -3.46
CA PHE A 196 10.39 -14.03 -3.05
C PHE A 196 9.94 -13.69 -1.64
N SER A 197 8.65 -13.88 -1.31
CA SER A 197 8.09 -13.57 0.01
C SER A 197 8.55 -14.53 1.12
N GLN A 198 9.10 -15.68 0.76
CA GLN A 198 9.75 -16.59 1.70
C GLN A 198 11.16 -16.12 2.09
N LYS A 199 11.88 -15.52 1.14
CA LYS A 199 13.26 -15.01 1.34
C LYS A 199 13.27 -13.58 1.90
N ASN A 200 12.23 -12.81 1.65
CA ASN A 200 12.11 -11.42 2.04
C ASN A 200 10.96 -11.22 3.04
N LEU A 201 11.12 -10.22 3.91
CA LEU A 201 10.18 -9.96 5.00
C LEU A 201 8.89 -9.26 4.57
N VAL A 202 8.82 -8.80 3.32
CA VAL A 202 7.75 -7.95 2.78
C VAL A 202 6.50 -8.73 2.38
N SER A 203 5.37 -8.04 2.31
CA SER A 203 4.14 -8.55 1.70
C SER A 203 3.90 -7.87 0.36
N LEU A 204 3.37 -8.63 -0.60
CA LEU A 204 3.14 -8.20 -1.98
C LEU A 204 1.70 -8.43 -2.38
N VAL A 205 1.09 -7.46 -3.08
CA VAL A 205 -0.24 -7.60 -3.67
C VAL A 205 -0.22 -7.05 -5.09
N THR A 206 -0.73 -7.82 -6.05
CA THR A 206 -0.84 -7.40 -7.46
C THR A 206 -2.11 -7.94 -8.09
N ILE A 207 -2.48 -7.33 -9.22
CA ILE A 207 -3.48 -7.89 -10.14
C ILE A 207 -2.74 -8.43 -11.37
N HIS A 208 -3.02 -9.68 -11.72
CA HIS A 208 -2.52 -10.31 -12.94
C HIS A 208 -3.63 -11.07 -13.63
N ASN A 209 -3.93 -10.70 -14.87
CA ASN A 209 -5.09 -11.19 -15.60
C ASN A 209 -6.40 -11.04 -14.78
N ASP A 210 -7.06 -12.14 -14.49
CA ASP A 210 -8.31 -12.18 -13.72
C ASP A 210 -8.11 -12.52 -12.23
N TYR A 211 -6.89 -12.31 -11.71
CA TYR A 211 -6.60 -12.69 -10.33
C TYR A 211 -5.93 -11.56 -9.55
N VAL A 212 -6.42 -11.35 -8.33
CA VAL A 212 -5.62 -10.70 -7.28
C VAL A 212 -4.70 -11.75 -6.68
N ILE A 213 -3.41 -11.43 -6.58
CA ILE A 213 -2.41 -12.32 -5.99
C ILE A 213 -1.82 -11.62 -4.77
N VAL A 214 -1.86 -12.30 -3.65
CA VAL A 214 -1.26 -11.88 -2.38
C VAL A 214 -0.15 -12.84 -2.03
N ALA A 215 1.03 -12.32 -1.68
CA ALA A 215 2.13 -13.13 -1.21
C ALA A 215 2.73 -12.54 0.08
N SER A 216 2.92 -13.36 1.10
CA SER A 216 3.53 -12.98 2.36
C SER A 216 4.11 -14.21 3.07
N ARG A 217 5.36 -14.12 3.50
CA ARG A 217 6.05 -15.19 4.25
C ARG A 217 5.99 -16.57 3.59
N GLY A 218 6.09 -16.63 2.27
CA GLY A 218 6.06 -17.88 1.51
C GLY A 218 4.66 -18.49 1.33
N GLN A 219 3.61 -17.84 1.78
CA GLN A 219 2.23 -18.18 1.46
C GLN A 219 1.73 -17.32 0.30
N VAL A 220 0.93 -17.89 -0.59
CA VAL A 220 0.30 -17.16 -1.70
C VAL A 220 -1.19 -17.47 -1.73
N SER A 221 -2.02 -16.43 -1.84
CA SER A 221 -3.43 -16.59 -2.18
C SER A 221 -3.73 -15.98 -3.55
N THR A 222 -4.64 -16.60 -4.28
CA THR A 222 -5.20 -16.06 -5.52
C THR A 222 -6.70 -15.94 -5.39
N THR A 223 -7.22 -14.74 -5.69
CA THR A 223 -8.65 -14.43 -5.66
C THR A 223 -9.11 -14.15 -7.09
N LEU A 224 -10.06 -14.91 -7.59
CA LEU A 224 -10.64 -14.67 -8.91
C LEU A 224 -11.41 -13.33 -8.88
N ILE A 225 -11.16 -12.50 -9.87
CA ILE A 225 -11.91 -11.25 -10.11
C ILE A 225 -13.20 -11.61 -10.85
N ASP A 226 -14.33 -11.27 -10.26
CA ASP A 226 -15.66 -11.59 -10.77
C ASP A 226 -16.07 -10.74 -11.96
N LYS A 227 -15.62 -9.47 -12.03
CA LYS A 227 -15.96 -8.52 -13.07
C LYS A 227 -14.75 -7.74 -13.57
N PRO A 228 -14.66 -7.47 -14.89
CA PRO A 228 -13.52 -6.73 -15.47
C PRO A 228 -13.28 -5.36 -14.85
N GLU A 229 -14.32 -4.63 -14.44
CA GLU A 229 -14.21 -3.32 -13.78
C GLU A 229 -13.51 -3.37 -12.43
N ASN A 230 -13.41 -4.56 -11.82
CA ASN A 230 -12.68 -4.78 -10.58
C ASN A 230 -11.17 -4.98 -10.80
N ARG A 231 -10.65 -4.87 -12.04
CA ARG A 231 -9.21 -4.85 -12.31
C ARG A 231 -8.59 -3.48 -12.02
N ASP A 232 -8.88 -2.94 -10.85
CA ASP A 232 -8.42 -1.62 -10.41
C ASP A 232 -7.49 -1.75 -9.19
N ILE A 233 -6.19 -1.64 -9.44
CA ILE A 233 -5.15 -1.70 -8.39
C ILE A 233 -5.26 -0.51 -7.42
N PHE A 234 -5.74 0.66 -7.91
CA PHE A 234 -5.92 1.83 -7.07
C PHE A 234 -7.06 1.63 -6.06
N LYS A 235 -8.17 1.03 -6.48
CA LYS A 235 -9.25 0.63 -5.56
C LYS A 235 -8.77 -0.44 -4.58
N LEU A 236 -8.09 -1.47 -5.07
CA LEU A 236 -7.59 -2.58 -4.25
C LEU A 236 -6.66 -2.11 -3.13
N VAL A 237 -5.74 -1.17 -3.39
CA VAL A 237 -4.79 -0.72 -2.37
C VAL A 237 -5.47 -0.11 -1.16
N HIS A 238 -6.57 0.62 -1.32
CA HIS A 238 -7.30 1.23 -0.20
C HIS A 238 -7.93 0.17 0.71
N HIS A 239 -8.41 -0.95 0.14
CA HIS A 239 -8.85 -2.10 0.91
C HIS A 239 -7.67 -2.80 1.61
N CYS A 240 -6.51 -2.94 0.94
CA CYS A 240 -5.29 -3.47 1.58
C CYS A 240 -4.89 -2.62 2.80
N VAL A 241 -4.90 -1.29 2.65
CA VAL A 241 -4.61 -0.36 3.75
C VAL A 241 -5.57 -0.58 4.92
N CYS A 242 -6.86 -0.61 4.64
CA CYS A 242 -7.90 -0.81 5.66
C CYS A 242 -7.70 -2.13 6.42
N TRP A 243 -7.55 -3.24 5.70
CA TRP A 243 -7.41 -4.56 6.30
C TRP A 243 -6.13 -4.72 7.12
N ILE A 244 -5.00 -4.18 6.64
CA ILE A 244 -3.72 -4.22 7.36
C ILE A 244 -3.77 -3.40 8.64
N ILE A 245 -4.40 -2.23 8.63
CA ILE A 245 -4.52 -1.39 9.82
C ILE A 245 -5.41 -2.04 10.87
N GLN A 246 -6.49 -2.69 10.45
CA GLN A 246 -7.40 -3.40 11.35
C GLN A 246 -6.82 -4.74 11.86
N ASN A 247 -5.88 -5.36 11.12
CA ASN A 247 -5.34 -6.69 11.41
C ASN A 247 -3.82 -6.77 11.17
N PRO A 248 -2.99 -5.98 11.87
CA PRO A 248 -1.56 -5.87 11.58
C PRO A 248 -0.76 -7.16 11.83
N GLU A 249 -1.23 -8.02 12.73
CA GLU A 249 -0.53 -9.26 13.09
C GLU A 249 -0.80 -10.40 12.09
N THR A 250 -1.94 -10.38 11.40
CA THR A 250 -2.38 -11.43 10.47
C THR A 250 -2.35 -10.96 9.02
N LYS A 251 -1.22 -10.40 8.58
CA LYS A 251 -1.08 -9.69 7.30
C LYS A 251 -1.53 -10.50 6.07
N PHE A 252 -1.12 -11.78 5.98
CA PHE A 252 -1.52 -12.62 4.85
C PHE A 252 -3.03 -12.79 4.78
N GLN A 253 -3.67 -13.06 5.92
CA GLN A 253 -5.12 -13.22 6.02
C GLN A 253 -5.83 -11.89 5.71
N ALA A 254 -5.37 -10.79 6.31
CA ALA A 254 -5.89 -9.45 6.07
C ALA A 254 -5.83 -9.06 4.58
N LEU A 255 -4.69 -9.25 3.92
CA LEU A 255 -4.54 -8.96 2.50
C LEU A 255 -5.39 -9.90 1.62
N SER A 256 -5.55 -11.17 2.01
CA SER A 256 -6.45 -12.08 1.30
C SER A 256 -7.92 -11.63 1.43
N CYS A 257 -8.35 -11.16 2.61
CA CYS A 257 -9.69 -10.59 2.80
C CYS A 257 -9.88 -9.30 1.99
N SER A 258 -8.84 -8.45 1.87
CA SER A 258 -8.93 -7.23 1.05
C SER A 258 -9.24 -7.53 -0.41
N ALA A 259 -8.70 -8.64 -0.94
CA ALA A 259 -8.95 -9.11 -2.30
C ALA A 259 -10.40 -9.61 -2.53
N ILE A 260 -11.16 -9.86 -1.49
CA ILE A 260 -12.61 -10.12 -1.55
C ILE A 260 -13.39 -8.81 -1.46
N THR A 261 -13.15 -8.02 -0.40
CA THR A 261 -14.01 -6.88 -0.08
C THR A 261 -13.94 -5.74 -1.09
N TYR A 262 -12.82 -5.56 -1.81
CA TYR A 262 -12.74 -4.51 -2.84
C TYR A 262 -13.63 -4.79 -4.06
N GLN A 263 -14.08 -6.04 -4.25
CA GLN A 263 -14.95 -6.45 -5.33
C GLN A 263 -16.44 -6.29 -4.99
N THR A 264 -16.77 -6.19 -3.70
CA THR A 264 -18.16 -6.21 -3.20
C THR A 264 -18.72 -4.81 -2.89
N ILE A 265 -17.89 -3.77 -2.95
CA ILE A 265 -18.25 -2.37 -2.68
C ILE A 265 -18.08 -1.52 -3.99
#